data_78b7dabfe924f1c3bb3bbf95bf7c9561
#
_entry.id   78b7dabfe924f1c3bb3bbf95bf7c9561
#
_cell.length_a   1.000
_cell.length_b   1.000
_cell.length_c   1.000
_cell.angle_alpha   90.00
_cell.angle_beta   90.00
_cell.angle_gamma   90.00
#
_symmetry.space_group_name_H-M   'P 1'
#
loop_
_entity.id
_entity.type
_entity.pdbx_description
1 polymer ?
#
loop_
_entity_poly.entity_id
_entity_poly.type
_entity_poly.pdbx_seq_one_letter_code
_entity_poly.pdbx_strand_id
1 'polypeptide(L)'
;MKTAGIDIGTTTISGVVLKKGENGQAKILEAKTVENGCFVETGNDWERIQYAKEIVKKAVNLLDYFLEKYPDVERIGLTGQMHGIVYVDKEGNCVSPLYTWQDARGNICDGDQIPLTEEIRERCKIHAASGYGLVTHIYNIRHNLVPDSALSFCTIMDYFGMYLTGRKKPLIHVSNAAGLGFFDSRKMCFEKEKLAEMGVDVNWLPDVCTEI
;
A
#
# COMPACT_ATOMS: atom_id res chain seq x y z
N MET A 1 15.64 3.98 24.64
CA MET A 1 14.64 4.23 23.59
C MET A 1 13.88 2.96 23.32
N LYS A 2 12.54 3.00 23.37
CA LYS A 2 11.67 1.90 22.92
C LYS A 2 11.00 2.27 21.60
N THR A 3 10.81 1.27 20.74
CA THR A 3 10.18 1.42 19.42
C THR A 3 9.16 0.31 19.24
N ALA A 4 7.97 0.63 18.78
CA ALA A 4 7.01 -0.35 18.29
C ALA A 4 7.15 -0.51 16.77
N GLY A 5 7.00 -1.73 16.27
CA GLY A 5 6.90 -2.03 14.85
C GLY A 5 5.58 -2.70 14.54
N ILE A 6 4.92 -2.32 13.45
CA ILE A 6 3.71 -2.96 12.95
C ILE A 6 3.94 -3.38 11.50
N ASP A 7 3.70 -4.66 11.23
CA ASP A 7 3.73 -5.27 9.89
C ASP A 7 2.31 -5.65 9.47
N ILE A 8 1.79 -5.02 8.44
CA ILE A 8 0.45 -5.28 7.88
C ILE A 8 0.57 -6.23 6.70
N GLY A 9 0.74 -7.54 6.98
CA GLY A 9 0.81 -8.57 5.95
C GLY A 9 -0.54 -8.96 5.37
N THR A 10 -0.52 -9.72 4.29
CA THR A 10 -1.74 -10.18 3.59
C THR A 10 -2.57 -11.16 4.44
N THR A 11 -1.91 -12.05 5.16
CA THR A 11 -2.55 -13.10 5.97
C THR A 11 -2.54 -12.80 7.47
N THR A 12 -1.53 -12.07 7.94
CA THR A 12 -1.36 -11.73 9.35
C THR A 12 -0.98 -10.26 9.52
N ILE A 13 -1.31 -9.72 10.69
CA ILE A 13 -0.81 -8.42 11.16
C ILE A 13 0.05 -8.72 12.38
N SER A 14 1.32 -8.34 12.33
CA SER A 14 2.29 -8.61 13.39
C SER A 14 2.80 -7.32 14.00
N GLY A 15 3.09 -7.36 15.28
CA GLY A 15 3.70 -6.23 15.97
C GLY A 15 4.81 -6.69 16.90
N VAL A 16 5.76 -5.78 17.15
CA VAL A 16 6.91 -6.01 18.02
C VAL A 16 7.23 -4.75 18.80
N VAL A 17 7.65 -4.90 20.05
CA VAL A 17 8.26 -3.82 20.84
C VAL A 17 9.71 -4.15 21.09
N LEU A 18 10.57 -3.21 20.70
CA LEU A 18 12.02 -3.29 20.83
C LEU A 18 12.53 -2.27 21.85
N LYS A 19 13.54 -2.66 22.62
CA LYS A 19 14.35 -1.75 23.45
C LYS A 19 15.77 -1.71 22.91
N LYS A 20 16.24 -0.54 22.51
CA LYS A 20 17.65 -0.31 22.16
C LYS A 20 18.46 -0.06 23.44
N GLY A 21 19.46 -0.91 23.71
CA GLY A 21 20.41 -0.77 24.79
C GLY A 21 21.50 0.29 24.47
N GLU A 22 22.28 0.63 25.48
CA GLU A 22 23.39 1.61 25.38
C GLU A 22 24.49 1.15 24.42
N ASN A 23 24.71 -0.17 24.33
CA ASN A 23 25.66 -0.81 23.41
C ASN A 23 25.16 -0.92 21.95
N GLY A 24 24.00 -0.32 21.63
CA GLY A 24 23.40 -0.38 20.30
C GLY A 24 22.65 -1.68 19.99
N GLN A 25 22.69 -2.70 20.84
CA GLN A 25 21.94 -3.94 20.65
C GLN A 25 20.43 -3.70 20.88
N ALA A 26 19.61 -4.31 20.03
CA ALA A 26 18.16 -4.31 20.19
C ALA A 26 17.72 -5.60 20.91
N LYS A 27 16.84 -5.43 21.92
CA LYS A 27 16.18 -6.55 22.61
C LYS A 27 14.69 -6.49 22.31
N ILE A 28 14.13 -7.62 21.86
CA ILE A 28 12.69 -7.81 21.73
C ILE A 28 12.10 -7.89 23.14
N LEU A 29 11.18 -7.00 23.47
CA LEU A 29 10.42 -7.02 24.71
C LEU A 29 9.16 -7.86 24.58
N GLU A 30 8.50 -7.74 23.44
CA GLU A 30 7.28 -8.47 23.12
C GLU A 30 7.08 -8.55 21.60
N ALA A 31 6.45 -9.64 21.15
CA ALA A 31 5.96 -9.77 19.77
C ALA A 31 4.57 -10.42 19.83
N LYS A 32 3.67 -9.98 18.97
CA LYS A 32 2.31 -10.50 18.86
C LYS A 32 1.86 -10.48 17.41
N THR A 33 1.17 -11.54 16.99
CA THR A 33 0.61 -11.68 15.66
C THR A 33 -0.88 -11.98 15.79
N VAL A 34 -1.67 -11.35 14.92
CA VAL A 34 -3.10 -11.61 14.76
C VAL A 34 -3.40 -11.95 13.31
N GLU A 35 -4.44 -12.73 13.07
CA GLU A 35 -4.88 -13.04 11.72
C GLU A 35 -5.46 -11.79 11.04
N ASN A 36 -5.07 -11.53 9.79
CA ASN A 36 -5.65 -10.46 9.00
C ASN A 36 -7.10 -10.82 8.63
N GLY A 37 -7.33 -11.92 7.91
CA GLY A 37 -8.67 -12.48 7.64
C GLY A 37 -9.68 -11.50 7.02
N CYS A 38 -9.20 -10.43 6.37
CA CYS A 38 -10.07 -9.37 5.85
C CYS A 38 -10.37 -9.49 4.35
N PHE A 39 -10.20 -10.68 3.75
CA PHE A 39 -10.54 -10.89 2.35
C PHE A 39 -12.04 -10.70 2.12
N VAL A 40 -12.37 -10.08 0.99
CA VAL A 40 -13.74 -9.95 0.48
C VAL A 40 -14.01 -11.15 -0.44
N GLU A 41 -15.11 -11.83 -0.23
CA GLU A 41 -15.60 -12.82 -1.19
C GLU A 41 -16.14 -12.09 -2.42
N THR A 42 -15.60 -12.41 -3.58
CA THR A 42 -16.02 -11.83 -4.87
C THR A 42 -16.47 -12.90 -5.82
N GLY A 43 -17.26 -12.55 -6.83
CA GLY A 43 -17.68 -13.48 -7.88
C GLY A 43 -16.63 -13.73 -8.96
N ASN A 44 -15.46 -13.08 -8.88
CA ASN A 44 -14.42 -13.12 -9.90
C ASN A 44 -13.17 -13.84 -9.36
N ASP A 45 -12.74 -14.89 -10.04
CA ASP A 45 -11.58 -15.68 -9.64
C ASP A 45 -10.25 -14.90 -9.68
N TRP A 46 -10.20 -13.85 -10.47
CA TRP A 46 -9.04 -12.97 -10.61
C TRP A 46 -9.01 -11.84 -9.56
N GLU A 47 -10.11 -11.54 -8.90
CA GLU A 47 -10.19 -10.42 -7.96
C GLU A 47 -9.73 -10.85 -6.57
N ARG A 48 -8.79 -10.11 -6.00
CA ARG A 48 -8.25 -10.34 -4.67
C ARG A 48 -8.19 -9.04 -3.91
N ILE A 49 -9.28 -8.73 -3.22
CA ILE A 49 -9.46 -7.50 -2.46
C ILE A 49 -9.69 -7.78 -0.97
N GLN A 50 -9.38 -6.79 -0.15
CA GLN A 50 -9.54 -6.87 1.32
C GLN A 50 -10.28 -5.64 1.86
N TYR A 51 -10.97 -5.79 2.99
CA TYR A 51 -11.60 -4.69 3.74
C TYR A 51 -10.53 -3.82 4.40
N ALA A 52 -10.09 -2.74 3.73
CA ALA A 52 -9.01 -1.86 4.20
C ALA A 52 -9.29 -1.28 5.60
N LYS A 53 -10.52 -0.86 5.88
CA LYS A 53 -10.91 -0.29 7.19
C LYS A 53 -10.80 -1.32 8.32
N GLU A 54 -11.13 -2.58 8.07
CA GLU A 54 -10.99 -3.64 9.08
C GLU A 54 -9.52 -4.00 9.33
N ILE A 55 -8.68 -3.97 8.29
CA ILE A 55 -7.22 -4.12 8.45
C ILE A 55 -6.68 -3.03 9.36
N VAL A 56 -7.00 -1.76 9.08
CA VAL A 56 -6.55 -0.62 9.90
C VAL A 56 -7.03 -0.76 11.34
N LYS A 57 -8.30 -1.11 11.56
CA LYS A 57 -8.84 -1.33 12.91
C LYS A 57 -8.07 -2.42 13.67
N LYS A 58 -7.74 -3.54 13.03
CA LYS A 58 -6.91 -4.59 13.65
C LYS A 58 -5.50 -4.10 13.96
N ALA A 59 -4.88 -3.34 13.06
CA ALA A 59 -3.56 -2.76 13.26
C ALA A 59 -3.54 -1.74 14.41
N VAL A 60 -4.58 -0.89 14.52
CA VAL A 60 -4.79 0.03 15.66
C VAL A 60 -4.90 -0.75 16.96
N ASN A 61 -5.79 -1.75 17.02
CA ASN A 61 -5.98 -2.54 18.25
C ASN A 61 -4.68 -3.23 18.71
N LEU A 62 -3.87 -3.70 17.76
CA LEU A 62 -2.56 -4.30 18.07
C LEU A 62 -1.56 -3.25 18.57
N LEU A 63 -1.54 -2.07 17.97
CA LEU A 63 -0.69 -0.96 18.39
C LEU A 63 -1.10 -0.46 19.78
N ASP A 64 -2.38 -0.24 20.02
CA ASP A 64 -2.92 0.20 21.32
C ASP A 64 -2.54 -0.77 22.43
N TYR A 65 -2.68 -2.08 22.19
CA TYR A 65 -2.22 -3.10 23.14
C TYR A 65 -0.75 -2.92 23.54
N PHE A 66 0.14 -2.58 22.59
CA PHE A 66 1.53 -2.34 22.90
C PHE A 66 1.74 -1.00 23.63
N LEU A 67 1.04 0.05 23.25
CA LEU A 67 1.20 1.39 23.85
C LEU A 67 0.64 1.43 25.30
N GLU A 68 -0.42 0.70 25.59
CA GLU A 68 -0.95 0.54 26.96
C GLU A 68 0.08 -0.17 27.86
N LYS A 69 0.75 -1.20 27.35
CA LYS A 69 1.74 -1.98 28.10
C LYS A 69 3.12 -1.33 28.18
N TYR A 70 3.47 -0.55 27.16
CA TYR A 70 4.76 0.14 27.02
C TYR A 70 4.54 1.62 26.70
N PRO A 71 4.05 2.43 27.67
CA PRO A 71 3.70 3.83 27.43
C PRO A 71 4.90 4.73 27.12
N ASP A 72 6.12 4.24 27.30
CA ASP A 72 7.38 4.90 26.97
C ASP A 72 7.92 4.52 25.56
N VAL A 73 7.09 4.00 24.67
CA VAL A 73 7.40 3.88 23.25
C VAL A 73 7.50 5.29 22.64
N GLU A 74 8.62 5.57 21.99
CA GLU A 74 8.95 6.89 21.44
C GLU A 74 8.78 6.96 19.93
N ARG A 75 8.79 5.81 19.24
CA ARG A 75 8.72 5.70 17.78
C ARG A 75 7.89 4.50 17.35
N ILE A 76 7.25 4.64 16.19
CA ILE A 76 6.53 3.57 15.53
C ILE A 76 7.14 3.36 14.13
N GLY A 77 7.55 2.14 13.82
CA GLY A 77 7.96 1.72 12.49
C GLY A 77 6.82 0.95 11.81
N LEU A 78 6.60 1.20 10.54
CA LEU A 78 5.55 0.57 9.74
C LEU A 78 6.15 -0.21 8.58
N THR A 79 5.62 -1.39 8.33
CA THR A 79 5.83 -2.19 7.13
C THR A 79 4.55 -2.92 6.78
N GLY A 80 4.49 -3.58 5.64
CA GLY A 80 3.31 -4.34 5.26
C GLY A 80 3.38 -4.89 3.85
N GLN A 81 2.24 -5.41 3.38
CA GLN A 81 2.11 -5.91 2.02
C GLN A 81 2.35 -4.78 1.00
N MET A 82 3.23 -5.05 0.06
CA MET A 82 3.61 -4.14 -1.02
C MET A 82 2.64 -4.23 -2.19
N HIS A 83 2.83 -3.36 -3.15
CA HIS A 83 2.19 -3.34 -4.47
C HIS A 83 0.72 -2.94 -4.48
N GLY A 84 -0.12 -3.53 -3.62
CA GLY A 84 -1.55 -3.24 -3.58
C GLY A 84 -1.87 -1.80 -3.18
N ILE A 85 -3.05 -1.30 -3.59
CA ILE A 85 -3.47 0.08 -3.33
C ILE A 85 -4.85 0.17 -2.69
N VAL A 86 -5.04 1.25 -1.94
CA VAL A 86 -6.33 1.81 -1.52
C VAL A 86 -6.48 3.20 -2.11
N TYR A 87 -7.71 3.61 -2.45
CA TYR A 87 -8.01 4.99 -2.83
C TYR A 87 -8.37 5.83 -1.61
N VAL A 88 -7.96 7.10 -1.64
CA VAL A 88 -8.23 8.06 -0.58
C VAL A 88 -8.87 9.34 -1.14
N ASP A 89 -9.80 9.92 -0.34
CA ASP A 89 -10.46 11.18 -0.67
C ASP A 89 -9.62 12.41 -0.23
N LYS A 90 -10.18 13.60 -0.42
CA LYS A 90 -9.52 14.88 -0.05
C LYS A 90 -9.33 15.06 1.46
N GLU A 91 -10.10 14.38 2.28
CA GLU A 91 -9.96 14.37 3.73
C GLU A 91 -8.94 13.34 4.22
N GLY A 92 -8.44 12.46 3.33
CA GLY A 92 -7.52 11.37 3.65
C GLY A 92 -8.24 10.10 4.12
N ASN A 93 -9.54 9.96 3.88
CA ASN A 93 -10.28 8.74 4.22
C ASN A 93 -10.14 7.70 3.11
N CYS A 94 -10.06 6.42 3.50
CA CYS A 94 -10.12 5.32 2.56
C CYS A 94 -11.55 5.17 1.98
N VAL A 95 -11.65 5.20 0.65
CA VAL A 95 -12.92 5.15 -0.12
C VAL A 95 -13.03 3.93 -1.02
N SER A 96 -12.14 2.96 -0.87
CA SER A 96 -12.16 1.69 -1.63
C SER A 96 -11.80 0.50 -0.76
N PRO A 97 -11.99 -0.75 -1.23
CA PRO A 97 -11.26 -1.88 -0.71
C PRO A 97 -9.75 -1.71 -0.96
N LEU A 98 -8.92 -2.51 -0.29
CA LEU A 98 -7.53 -2.74 -0.67
C LEU A 98 -7.52 -3.71 -1.86
N TYR A 99 -7.05 -3.27 -3.01
CA TYR A 99 -6.69 -4.12 -4.13
C TYR A 99 -5.33 -4.71 -3.83
N THR A 100 -5.26 -6.03 -3.59
CA THR A 100 -4.00 -6.64 -3.11
C THR A 100 -3.03 -6.92 -4.25
N TRP A 101 -1.79 -7.26 -3.90
CA TRP A 101 -0.78 -7.68 -4.87
C TRP A 101 -1.13 -8.99 -5.61
N GLN A 102 -2.09 -9.77 -5.09
CA GLN A 102 -2.59 -11.00 -5.69
C GLN A 102 -3.70 -10.76 -6.72
N ASP A 103 -4.20 -9.54 -6.81
CA ASP A 103 -5.25 -9.18 -7.76
C ASP A 103 -4.74 -9.27 -9.19
N ALA A 104 -5.42 -10.03 -10.03
CA ALA A 104 -4.97 -10.34 -11.38
C ALA A 104 -5.67 -9.53 -12.48
N ARG A 105 -6.38 -8.41 -12.13
CA ARG A 105 -7.10 -7.59 -13.11
C ARG A 105 -6.26 -7.10 -14.28
N GLY A 106 -4.98 -6.79 -14.06
CA GLY A 106 -4.06 -6.38 -15.10
C GLY A 106 -3.72 -7.45 -16.15
N ASN A 107 -4.09 -8.71 -15.89
CA ASN A 107 -3.91 -9.83 -16.81
C ASN A 107 -5.21 -10.28 -17.51
N ILE A 108 -6.32 -9.58 -17.26
CA ILE A 108 -7.58 -9.90 -17.95
C ILE A 108 -7.50 -9.43 -19.39
N CYS A 109 -7.98 -10.27 -20.30
CA CYS A 109 -8.17 -9.93 -21.70
C CYS A 109 -9.60 -9.47 -21.92
N ASP A 110 -9.79 -8.24 -22.40
CA ASP A 110 -11.10 -7.73 -22.81
C ASP A 110 -11.32 -8.04 -24.30
N GLY A 111 -11.95 -9.17 -24.60
CA GLY A 111 -12.15 -9.63 -25.95
C GLY A 111 -10.81 -9.96 -26.65
N ASP A 112 -10.57 -9.35 -27.82
CA ASP A 112 -9.35 -9.57 -28.61
C ASP A 112 -8.15 -8.69 -28.16
N GLN A 113 -8.27 -7.96 -27.06
CA GLN A 113 -7.19 -7.11 -26.56
C GLN A 113 -6.14 -7.92 -25.80
N ILE A 114 -4.88 -7.50 -25.91
CA ILE A 114 -3.80 -8.07 -25.09
C ILE A 114 -3.97 -7.63 -23.62
N PRO A 115 -3.48 -8.42 -22.64
CA PRO A 115 -3.50 -8.02 -21.25
C PRO A 115 -2.82 -6.66 -21.02
N LEU A 116 -3.36 -5.87 -20.07
CA LEU A 116 -2.79 -4.57 -19.75
C LEU A 116 -1.31 -4.64 -19.37
N THR A 117 -0.87 -5.70 -18.67
CA THR A 117 0.54 -5.92 -18.33
C THR A 117 1.42 -6.09 -19.56
N GLU A 118 0.91 -6.68 -20.63
CA GLU A 118 1.62 -6.84 -21.91
C GLU A 118 1.64 -5.52 -22.67
N GLU A 119 0.51 -4.82 -22.78
CA GLU A 119 0.44 -3.48 -23.38
C GLU A 119 1.45 -2.51 -22.74
N ILE A 120 1.54 -2.48 -21.41
CA ILE A 120 2.50 -1.63 -20.69
C ILE A 120 3.93 -2.00 -21.08
N ARG A 121 4.25 -3.29 -21.14
CA ARG A 121 5.59 -3.75 -21.54
C ARG A 121 5.92 -3.34 -22.98
N GLU A 122 4.97 -3.46 -23.90
CA GLU A 122 5.18 -3.12 -25.30
C GLU A 122 5.30 -1.62 -25.53
N ARG A 123 4.43 -0.82 -24.92
CA ARG A 123 4.39 0.65 -25.13
C ARG A 123 5.46 1.38 -24.32
N CYS A 124 5.53 1.09 -23.03
CA CYS A 124 6.38 1.85 -22.10
C CYS A 124 7.76 1.25 -21.89
N LYS A 125 8.01 0.01 -22.38
CA LYS A 125 9.28 -0.73 -22.20
C LYS A 125 9.70 -0.86 -20.73
N ILE A 126 8.72 -1.08 -19.86
CA ILE A 126 8.93 -1.32 -18.43
C ILE A 126 8.33 -2.66 -18.02
N HIS A 127 8.85 -3.22 -16.94
CA HIS A 127 8.27 -4.40 -16.32
C HIS A 127 6.93 -4.07 -15.66
N ALA A 128 5.90 -4.86 -15.95
CA ALA A 128 4.59 -4.76 -15.34
C ALA A 128 4.12 -6.12 -14.82
N ALA A 129 3.56 -6.13 -13.62
CA ALA A 129 2.88 -7.28 -13.03
C ALA A 129 1.47 -6.87 -12.59
N SER A 130 0.50 -7.77 -12.69
CA SER A 130 -0.93 -7.44 -12.50
C SER A 130 -1.23 -6.84 -11.12
N GLY A 131 -0.55 -7.31 -10.08
CA GLY A 131 -0.71 -6.83 -8.72
C GLY A 131 0.01 -5.51 -8.42
N TYR A 132 0.73 -4.91 -9.37
CA TYR A 132 1.33 -3.58 -9.17
C TYR A 132 0.25 -2.50 -9.12
N GLY A 133 0.34 -1.62 -8.13
CA GLY A 133 -0.69 -0.63 -7.85
C GLY A 133 -1.03 0.29 -9.01
N LEU A 134 -0.03 0.68 -9.81
CA LEU A 134 -0.27 1.52 -10.99
C LEU A 134 -0.89 0.71 -12.16
N VAL A 135 -0.63 -0.59 -12.26
CA VAL A 135 -1.37 -1.46 -13.19
C VAL A 135 -2.83 -1.57 -12.78
N THR A 136 -3.09 -1.78 -11.49
CA THR A 136 -4.44 -1.78 -10.92
C THR A 136 -5.15 -0.45 -11.16
N HIS A 137 -4.47 0.68 -10.95
CA HIS A 137 -5.04 2.02 -11.15
C HIS A 137 -5.38 2.29 -12.62
N ILE A 138 -4.50 1.95 -13.56
CA ILE A 138 -4.75 2.08 -15.00
C ILE A 138 -5.97 1.24 -15.42
N TYR A 139 -6.04 -0.02 -14.96
CA TYR A 139 -7.20 -0.86 -15.20
C TYR A 139 -8.49 -0.20 -14.67
N ASN A 140 -8.46 0.27 -13.42
CA ASN A 140 -9.62 0.87 -12.77
C ASN A 140 -10.09 2.16 -13.49
N ILE A 141 -9.17 2.99 -14.00
CA ILE A 141 -9.52 4.16 -14.83
C ILE A 141 -10.28 3.70 -16.08
N ARG A 142 -9.77 2.72 -16.80
CA ARG A 142 -10.35 2.24 -18.07
C ARG A 142 -11.73 1.63 -17.90
N HIS A 143 -11.99 1.04 -16.73
CA HIS A 143 -13.26 0.36 -16.42
C HIS A 143 -14.20 1.16 -15.53
N ASN A 144 -13.92 2.46 -15.29
CA ASN A 144 -14.72 3.34 -14.42
C ASN A 144 -14.90 2.76 -12.99
N LEU A 145 -13.86 2.11 -12.45
CA LEU A 145 -13.86 1.50 -11.12
C LEU A 145 -13.18 2.37 -10.04
N VAL A 146 -12.67 3.54 -10.44
CA VAL A 146 -12.13 4.52 -9.50
C VAL A 146 -13.28 5.21 -8.78
N PRO A 147 -13.33 5.24 -7.43
CA PRO A 147 -14.39 5.93 -6.71
C PRO A 147 -14.45 7.43 -7.03
N ASP A 148 -15.64 7.99 -7.25
CA ASP A 148 -15.84 9.41 -7.62
C ASP A 148 -15.23 10.38 -6.60
N SER A 149 -15.20 10.02 -5.31
CA SER A 149 -14.63 10.84 -4.25
C SER A 149 -13.12 10.72 -4.10
N ALA A 150 -12.49 9.77 -4.79
CA ALA A 150 -11.06 9.53 -4.68
C ALA A 150 -10.25 10.64 -5.34
N LEU A 151 -9.12 11.01 -4.75
CA LEU A 151 -8.17 11.99 -5.30
C LEU A 151 -6.73 11.48 -5.34
N SER A 152 -6.44 10.37 -4.69
CA SER A 152 -5.13 9.75 -4.68
C SER A 152 -5.25 8.28 -4.29
N PHE A 153 -4.13 7.57 -4.28
CA PHE A 153 -4.02 6.20 -3.80
C PHE A 153 -2.70 5.99 -3.07
N CYS A 154 -2.62 4.96 -2.22
CA CYS A 154 -1.40 4.55 -1.54
C CYS A 154 -1.46 3.08 -1.16
N THR A 155 -0.36 2.51 -0.67
CA THR A 155 -0.39 1.16 -0.09
C THR A 155 -1.09 1.18 1.27
N ILE A 156 -1.45 0.00 1.78
CA ILE A 156 -2.14 -0.11 3.08
C ILE A 156 -1.26 0.37 4.24
N MET A 157 0.06 0.15 4.18
CA MET A 157 0.98 0.64 5.23
C MET A 157 1.12 2.16 5.21
N ASP A 158 1.14 2.79 4.03
CA ASP A 158 1.17 4.24 3.89
C ASP A 158 -0.16 4.85 4.36
N TYR A 159 -1.29 4.21 4.04
CA TYR A 159 -2.61 4.60 4.55
C TYR A 159 -2.67 4.52 6.09
N PHE A 160 -2.12 3.46 6.68
CA PHE A 160 -2.02 3.37 8.14
C PHE A 160 -1.15 4.49 8.72
N GLY A 161 -0.04 4.83 8.07
CA GLY A 161 0.77 6.00 8.43
C GLY A 161 -0.02 7.31 8.35
N MET A 162 -0.84 7.50 7.32
CA MET A 162 -1.75 8.66 7.22
C MET A 162 -2.74 8.69 8.39
N TYR A 163 -3.36 7.55 8.71
CA TYR A 163 -4.32 7.42 9.81
C TYR A 163 -3.69 7.83 11.16
N LEU A 164 -2.48 7.35 11.45
CA LEU A 164 -1.78 7.66 12.71
C LEU A 164 -1.33 9.11 12.82
N THR A 165 -1.02 9.75 11.69
CA THR A 165 -0.45 11.11 11.67
C THR A 165 -1.45 12.20 11.32
N GLY A 166 -2.67 11.84 10.91
CA GLY A 166 -3.69 12.79 10.43
C GLY A 166 -3.36 13.43 9.07
N ARG A 167 -2.40 12.88 8.30
CA ARG A 167 -2.10 13.37 6.96
C ARG A 167 -3.27 13.13 6.02
N LYS A 168 -3.53 14.09 5.13
CA LYS A 168 -4.60 13.98 4.12
C LYS A 168 -4.09 13.52 2.77
N LYS A 169 -2.80 13.74 2.47
CA LYS A 169 -2.16 13.30 1.24
C LYS A 169 -1.17 12.17 1.54
N PRO A 170 -1.18 11.09 0.75
CA PRO A 170 -0.26 9.98 0.93
C PRO A 170 1.20 10.39 0.79
N LEU A 171 2.04 9.83 1.65
CA LEU A 171 3.49 9.90 1.59
C LEU A 171 4.03 8.48 1.50
N ILE A 172 4.83 8.20 0.48
CA ILE A 172 5.41 6.88 0.25
C ILE A 172 6.94 6.95 0.27
N HIS A 173 7.57 6.04 0.99
CA HIS A 173 9.03 5.92 0.93
C HIS A 173 9.47 5.28 -0.39
N VAL A 174 10.64 5.69 -0.95
CA VAL A 174 11.16 5.19 -2.23
C VAL A 174 11.22 3.67 -2.33
N SER A 175 11.52 2.97 -1.23
CA SER A 175 11.56 1.50 -1.20
C SER A 175 10.20 0.84 -1.45
N ASN A 176 9.10 1.52 -1.08
CA ASN A 176 7.74 1.05 -1.30
C ASN A 176 7.18 1.57 -2.64
N ALA A 177 7.53 2.80 -3.03
CA ALA A 177 7.12 3.42 -4.29
C ALA A 177 7.51 2.56 -5.51
N ALA A 178 8.70 1.95 -5.49
CA ALA A 178 9.16 1.03 -6.53
C ALA A 178 8.20 -0.16 -6.74
N GLY A 179 7.52 -0.60 -5.68
CA GLY A 179 6.54 -1.69 -5.72
C GLY A 179 5.23 -1.33 -6.41
N LEU A 180 4.91 -0.05 -6.61
CA LEU A 180 3.71 0.37 -7.34
C LEU A 180 3.84 0.21 -8.86
N GLY A 181 5.07 0.05 -9.38
CA GLY A 181 5.38 0.10 -10.82
C GLY A 181 5.62 1.52 -11.31
N PHE A 182 6.07 1.66 -12.56
CA PHE A 182 6.38 2.97 -13.18
C PHE A 182 7.31 3.86 -12.34
N PHE A 183 8.25 3.26 -11.63
CA PHE A 183 9.17 3.97 -10.74
C PHE A 183 10.63 3.76 -11.20
N ASP A 184 11.33 4.86 -11.47
CA ASP A 184 12.77 4.84 -11.77
C ASP A 184 13.55 4.87 -10.44
N SER A 185 14.08 3.71 -10.03
CA SER A 185 14.85 3.58 -8.79
C SER A 185 16.18 4.32 -8.80
N ARG A 186 16.71 4.72 -9.98
CA ARG A 186 17.94 5.51 -10.09
C ARG A 186 17.66 6.99 -9.86
N LYS A 187 16.54 7.47 -10.41
CA LYS A 187 16.07 8.86 -10.25
C LYS A 187 15.22 9.04 -8.99
N MET A 188 14.81 7.94 -8.35
CA MET A 188 13.93 7.92 -7.17
C MET A 188 12.61 8.67 -7.39
N CYS A 189 12.01 8.52 -8.57
CA CYS A 189 10.75 9.18 -8.93
C CYS A 189 9.91 8.31 -9.88
N PHE A 190 8.60 8.59 -9.92
CA PHE A 190 7.70 7.98 -10.90
C PHE A 190 7.98 8.46 -12.32
N GLU A 191 7.84 7.57 -13.30
CA GLU A 191 7.99 7.85 -14.74
C GLU A 191 6.73 8.53 -15.28
N LYS A 192 6.55 9.81 -14.93
CA LYS A 192 5.33 10.59 -15.16
C LYS A 192 4.90 10.67 -16.63
N GLU A 193 5.85 10.73 -17.55
CA GLU A 193 5.58 10.78 -19.00
C GLU A 193 4.93 9.48 -19.47
N LYS A 194 5.48 8.33 -19.07
CA LYS A 194 4.89 7.02 -19.39
C LYS A 194 3.53 6.80 -18.75
N LEU A 195 3.34 7.32 -17.52
CA LEU A 195 2.03 7.28 -16.86
C LEU A 195 0.99 8.11 -17.60
N ALA A 196 1.36 9.30 -18.07
CA ALA A 196 0.49 10.14 -18.89
C ALA A 196 0.12 9.46 -20.23
N GLU A 197 1.07 8.76 -20.88
CA GLU A 197 0.81 7.94 -22.08
C GLU A 197 -0.21 6.81 -21.85
N MET A 198 -0.29 6.31 -20.61
CA MET A 198 -1.27 5.30 -20.17
C MET A 198 -2.58 5.90 -19.65
N GLY A 199 -2.74 7.24 -19.70
CA GLY A 199 -3.96 7.94 -19.29
C GLY A 199 -4.04 8.25 -17.79
N VAL A 200 -2.93 8.16 -17.05
CA VAL A 200 -2.90 8.48 -15.62
C VAL A 200 -2.62 9.96 -15.40
N ASP A 201 -3.50 10.64 -14.67
CA ASP A 201 -3.19 11.98 -14.14
C ASP A 201 -2.16 11.86 -13.01
N VAL A 202 -0.99 12.45 -13.20
CA VAL A 202 0.14 12.40 -12.27
C VAL A 202 -0.15 13.05 -10.90
N ASN A 203 -1.21 13.85 -10.78
CA ASN A 203 -1.64 14.43 -9.51
C ASN A 203 -2.19 13.37 -8.52
N TRP A 204 -2.56 12.20 -9.02
CA TRP A 204 -3.00 11.07 -8.20
C TRP A 204 -1.87 10.39 -7.43
N LEU A 205 -0.61 10.60 -7.86
CA LEU A 205 0.53 9.95 -7.26
C LEU A 205 0.77 10.42 -5.82
N PRO A 206 1.16 9.50 -4.91
CA PRO A 206 1.63 9.88 -3.58
C PRO A 206 2.90 10.73 -3.66
N ASP A 207 3.12 11.58 -2.65
CA ASP A 207 4.40 12.24 -2.48
C ASP A 207 5.48 11.20 -2.14
N VAL A 208 6.67 11.34 -2.71
CA VAL A 208 7.78 10.40 -2.49
C VAL A 208 8.77 10.99 -1.49
N CYS A 209 9.18 10.20 -0.48
CA CYS A 209 10.25 10.56 0.45
C CYS A 209 11.40 9.56 0.41
N THR A 210 12.59 10.04 0.77
CA THR A 210 13.84 9.26 0.86
C THR A 210 14.34 9.12 2.30
N GLU A 211 13.68 9.81 3.24
CA GLU A 211 14.06 9.83 4.66
C GLU A 211 13.14 8.89 5.46
N ILE A 212 13.73 8.22 6.48
CA ILE A 212 13.05 7.32 7.41
C ILE A 212 12.96 7.98 8.79
#